data_82698aab2600d552150bbbeeefe3c7db
#
_entry.id   82698aab2600d552150bbbeeefe3c7db
#
_cell.length_a   1.000
_cell.length_b   1.000
_cell.length_c   1.000
_cell.angle_alpha   90.00
_cell.angle_beta   90.00
_cell.angle_gamma   90.00
#
_symmetry.space_group_name_H-M   'P 1'
#
loop_
_entity.id
_entity.type
_entity.pdbx_description
1 polymer ?
#
loop_
_entity_poly.entity_id
_entity_poly.type
_entity_poly.pdbx_seq_one_letter_code
_entity_poly.pdbx_strand_id
1 'polypeptide(L)'
;MYTDHLTEGVTYALKTLNLDNVAMYIDGAHGGWLGWPANIGPAADLFAQVYKAAGSPKAVRGLATNASNYNGFKLSTAPPYTESNPNFDEQRYINALAPLLQANGFPAHFIVDQGRSGVQPTEQDAQGDWCNVIGTGFGTRPTANTGDPLVDAIVWVKPGGESDGTSDTSSPRYDAHCGYADALKPAPEAGTWFQAYFEQLLRNANPSF
;
A
#
# COMPACT_ATOMS: atom_id res chain seq x y z
N MET A 1 11.08 -9.17 20.62
CA MET A 1 10.43 -10.48 20.50
C MET A 1 9.44 -10.57 19.32
N TYR A 2 8.47 -9.66 19.13
CA TYR A 2 7.56 -9.71 17.96
C TYR A 2 8.25 -9.34 16.64
N THR A 3 9.11 -8.35 16.63
CA THR A 3 9.89 -7.90 15.47
C THR A 3 10.86 -8.95 14.93
N ASP A 4 11.45 -9.77 15.80
CA ASP A 4 12.43 -10.76 15.39
C ASP A 4 11.81 -11.88 14.55
N HIS A 5 10.63 -12.38 14.96
CA HIS A 5 9.91 -13.43 14.20
C HIS A 5 9.38 -12.97 12.85
N LEU A 6 8.95 -11.70 12.72
CA LEU A 6 8.53 -11.13 11.43
C LEU A 6 9.71 -11.04 10.46
N THR A 7 10.83 -10.50 10.90
CA THR A 7 12.04 -10.38 10.07
C THR A 7 12.62 -11.74 9.69
N GLU A 8 12.58 -12.72 10.58
CA GLU A 8 12.95 -14.12 10.30
C GLU A 8 12.04 -14.74 9.25
N GLY A 9 10.72 -14.57 9.37
CA GLY A 9 9.73 -15.08 8.41
C GLY A 9 9.91 -14.49 7.02
N VAL A 10 10.08 -13.17 6.91
CA VAL A 10 10.35 -12.49 5.63
C VAL A 10 11.69 -12.96 5.05
N THR A 11 12.75 -13.04 5.88
CA THR A 11 14.06 -13.54 5.46
C THR A 11 13.99 -14.96 4.90
N TYR A 12 13.22 -15.85 5.54
CA TYR A 12 12.98 -17.21 5.08
C TYR A 12 12.26 -17.23 3.73
N ALA A 13 11.19 -16.44 3.59
CA ALA A 13 10.43 -16.34 2.34
C ALA A 13 11.30 -15.86 1.18
N LEU A 14 12.09 -14.80 1.39
CA LEU A 14 12.99 -14.25 0.37
C LEU A 14 14.03 -15.26 -0.09
N LYS A 15 14.58 -16.08 0.82
CA LYS A 15 15.51 -17.16 0.48
C LYS A 15 14.83 -18.26 -0.34
N THR A 16 13.66 -18.68 0.11
CA THR A 16 12.96 -19.85 -0.45
C THR A 16 12.38 -19.56 -1.83
N LEU A 17 11.90 -18.33 -2.05
CA LEU A 17 11.29 -17.89 -3.31
C LEU A 17 12.29 -17.28 -4.30
N ASN A 18 13.59 -17.35 -4.01
CA ASN A 18 14.64 -16.88 -4.93
C ASN A 18 14.82 -17.82 -6.13
N LEU A 19 13.87 -17.79 -7.05
CA LEU A 19 13.80 -18.63 -8.25
C LEU A 19 13.92 -17.75 -9.50
N ASP A 20 14.43 -18.32 -10.61
CA ASP A 20 14.69 -17.58 -11.85
C ASP A 20 13.44 -17.00 -12.52
N ASN A 21 12.27 -17.56 -12.24
CA ASN A 21 10.97 -17.12 -12.77
C ASN A 21 10.14 -16.29 -11.77
N VAL A 22 10.74 -15.83 -10.67
CA VAL A 22 10.07 -15.05 -9.63
C VAL A 22 10.67 -13.65 -9.55
N ALA A 23 9.81 -12.65 -9.43
CA ALA A 23 10.18 -11.29 -9.02
C ALA A 23 9.44 -10.97 -7.71
N MET A 24 10.19 -10.59 -6.68
CA MET A 24 9.65 -10.31 -5.35
C MET A 24 9.67 -8.81 -5.05
N TYR A 25 8.58 -8.32 -4.49
CA TYR A 25 8.45 -6.98 -3.93
C TYR A 25 7.96 -7.13 -2.49
N ILE A 26 8.74 -6.59 -1.53
CA ILE A 26 8.35 -6.59 -0.13
C ILE A 26 7.30 -5.49 0.06
N ASP A 27 6.31 -5.69 0.92
CA ASP A 27 5.37 -4.64 1.28
C ASP A 27 6.13 -3.46 1.91
N GLY A 28 6.10 -2.33 1.22
CA GLY A 28 6.75 -1.07 1.58
C GLY A 28 5.78 -0.08 2.22
N ALA A 29 4.63 -0.51 2.69
CA ALA A 29 3.58 0.33 3.23
C ALA A 29 3.17 1.47 2.25
N HIS A 30 3.07 2.69 2.70
CA HIS A 30 2.67 3.84 1.90
C HIS A 30 3.21 5.15 2.45
N GLY A 31 3.14 6.23 1.65
CA GLY A 31 3.65 7.55 2.01
C GLY A 31 3.12 8.08 3.34
N GLY A 32 1.85 7.81 3.66
CA GLY A 32 1.21 8.23 4.91
C GLY A 32 1.70 7.53 6.18
N TRP A 33 2.44 6.45 6.04
CA TRP A 33 3.00 5.70 7.17
C TRP A 33 4.52 5.78 7.21
N LEU A 34 5.20 5.13 6.27
CA LEU A 34 6.67 5.12 6.25
C LEU A 34 7.29 6.33 5.55
N GLY A 35 6.48 7.15 4.85
CA GLY A 35 6.96 8.35 4.17
C GLY A 35 7.24 9.55 5.08
N TRP A 36 6.90 9.50 6.36
CA TRP A 36 7.22 10.57 7.29
C TRP A 36 8.74 10.72 7.49
N PRO A 37 9.28 11.96 7.66
CA PRO A 37 10.71 12.18 7.82
C PRO A 37 11.38 11.35 8.93
N ALA A 38 10.64 11.07 10.01
CA ALA A 38 11.14 10.24 11.12
C ALA A 38 11.17 8.75 10.80
N ASN A 39 10.39 8.28 9.81
CA ASN A 39 10.20 6.86 9.52
C ASN A 39 10.99 6.37 8.33
N ILE A 40 11.16 7.22 7.31
CA ILE A 40 11.65 6.79 5.99
C ILE A 40 13.10 6.25 6.02
N GLY A 41 13.98 6.89 6.79
CA GLY A 41 15.36 6.41 6.97
C GLY A 41 15.42 5.05 7.67
N PRO A 42 14.87 4.92 8.89
CA PRO A 42 14.78 3.63 9.58
C PRO A 42 14.11 2.52 8.77
N ALA A 43 13.10 2.84 7.96
CA ALA A 43 12.45 1.87 7.08
C ALA A 43 13.43 1.36 6.00
N ALA A 44 14.16 2.25 5.32
CA ALA A 44 15.15 1.87 4.32
C ALA A 44 16.25 0.98 4.92
N ASP A 45 16.69 1.28 6.13
CA ASP A 45 17.70 0.49 6.84
C ASP A 45 17.18 -0.92 7.15
N LEU A 46 15.93 -1.05 7.62
CA LEU A 46 15.30 -2.33 7.93
C LEU A 46 15.11 -3.20 6.68
N PHE A 47 14.60 -2.64 5.58
CA PHE A 47 14.47 -3.37 4.32
C PHE A 47 15.83 -3.91 3.84
N ALA A 48 16.86 -3.08 3.88
CA ALA A 48 18.20 -3.50 3.48
C ALA A 48 18.80 -4.55 4.42
N GLN A 49 18.53 -4.46 5.72
CA GLN A 49 18.98 -5.46 6.70
C GLN A 49 18.34 -6.84 6.41
N VAL A 50 17.03 -6.90 6.20
CA VAL A 50 16.31 -8.15 5.89
C VAL A 50 16.78 -8.74 4.55
N TYR A 51 16.96 -7.90 3.54
CA TYR A 51 17.49 -8.31 2.23
C TYR A 51 18.87 -8.95 2.34
N LYS A 52 19.80 -8.30 3.06
CA LYS A 52 21.16 -8.81 3.32
C LYS A 52 21.14 -10.10 4.13
N ALA A 53 20.30 -10.18 5.16
CA ALA A 53 20.12 -11.39 5.96
C ALA A 53 19.57 -12.57 5.14
N ALA A 54 18.80 -12.28 4.10
CA ALA A 54 18.36 -13.28 3.13
C ALA A 54 19.45 -13.72 2.13
N GLY A 55 20.62 -13.11 2.14
CA GLY A 55 21.71 -13.39 1.20
C GLY A 55 21.60 -12.61 -0.10
N SER A 56 20.92 -11.48 -0.09
CA SER A 56 20.72 -10.59 -1.24
C SER A 56 20.17 -11.32 -2.48
N PRO A 57 19.00 -11.96 -2.37
CA PRO A 57 18.45 -12.81 -3.41
C PRO A 57 18.12 -12.02 -4.68
N LYS A 58 18.51 -12.56 -5.85
CA LYS A 58 18.35 -11.89 -7.16
C LYS A 58 16.89 -11.66 -7.56
N ALA A 59 15.98 -12.50 -7.05
CA ALA A 59 14.56 -12.38 -7.33
C ALA A 59 13.92 -11.17 -6.65
N VAL A 60 14.55 -10.56 -5.64
CA VAL A 60 14.04 -9.31 -5.03
C VAL A 60 14.29 -8.15 -5.98
N ARG A 61 13.22 -7.49 -6.42
CA ARG A 61 13.27 -6.32 -7.29
C ARG A 61 13.11 -5.01 -6.51
N GLY A 62 12.38 -5.01 -5.40
CA GLY A 62 12.11 -3.81 -4.65
C GLY A 62 10.93 -3.93 -3.69
N LEU A 63 10.10 -2.89 -3.67
CA LEU A 63 8.97 -2.77 -2.75
C LEU A 63 7.63 -2.63 -3.47
N ALA A 64 6.57 -3.15 -2.86
CA ALA A 64 5.19 -2.85 -3.21
C ALA A 64 4.69 -1.72 -2.30
N THR A 65 4.22 -0.62 -2.86
CA THR A 65 3.67 0.48 -2.06
C THR A 65 2.16 0.60 -2.22
N ASN A 66 1.53 1.25 -1.25
CA ASN A 66 0.09 1.49 -1.22
C ASN A 66 -0.78 0.20 -1.22
N ALA A 67 -0.19 -0.95 -0.92
CA ALA A 67 -0.93 -2.21 -0.86
C ALA A 67 -2.09 -2.10 0.13
N SER A 68 -3.30 -2.39 -0.36
CA SER A 68 -4.55 -2.28 0.42
C SER A 68 -4.86 -0.88 0.97
N ASN A 69 -4.29 0.18 0.41
CA ASN A 69 -4.53 1.57 0.81
C ASN A 69 -5.18 2.38 -0.32
N TYR A 70 -5.23 3.72 -0.20
CA TYR A 70 -6.03 4.61 -1.05
C TYR A 70 -5.24 5.76 -1.68
N ASN A 71 -3.95 5.91 -1.37
CA ASN A 71 -3.16 7.04 -1.84
C ASN A 71 -3.13 7.12 -3.36
N GLY A 72 -3.23 8.34 -3.90
CA GLY A 72 -2.99 8.58 -5.32
C GLY A 72 -1.53 8.38 -5.68
N PHE A 73 -1.26 7.92 -6.91
CA PHE A 73 0.12 7.78 -7.38
C PHE A 73 0.83 9.13 -7.48
N LYS A 74 0.18 10.11 -8.12
CA LYS A 74 0.72 11.47 -8.31
C LYS A 74 -0.38 12.50 -8.15
N LEU A 75 -0.22 13.40 -7.20
CA LEU A 75 -1.18 14.46 -6.91
C LEU A 75 -0.56 15.84 -7.16
N SER A 76 -1.35 16.77 -7.65
CA SER A 76 -0.93 18.16 -7.82
C SER A 76 -0.89 18.94 -6.49
N THR A 77 -1.73 18.54 -5.53
CA THR A 77 -1.91 19.22 -4.25
C THR A 77 -2.03 18.20 -3.13
N ALA A 78 -1.41 18.48 -1.99
CA ALA A 78 -1.53 17.65 -0.81
C ALA A 78 -2.98 17.65 -0.28
N PRO A 79 -3.60 16.48 -0.10
CA PRO A 79 -4.88 16.37 0.59
C PRO A 79 -4.79 16.91 2.03
N PRO A 80 -5.85 17.56 2.55
CA PRO A 80 -5.82 18.13 3.91
C PRO A 80 -5.48 17.10 5.00
N TYR A 81 -5.97 15.88 4.89
CA TYR A 81 -5.73 14.79 5.85
C TYR A 81 -4.28 14.30 5.89
N THR A 82 -3.41 14.72 4.97
CA THR A 82 -1.99 14.32 4.97
C THR A 82 -1.12 15.11 5.95
N GLU A 83 -1.69 16.08 6.67
CA GLU A 83 -1.07 16.79 7.80
C GLU A 83 0.34 17.35 7.52
N SER A 84 0.56 17.89 6.33
CA SER A 84 1.86 18.41 5.88
C SER A 84 2.96 17.36 5.68
N ASN A 85 2.62 16.08 5.56
CA ASN A 85 3.58 15.07 5.15
C ASN A 85 4.16 15.41 3.77
N PRO A 86 5.48 15.58 3.60
CA PRO A 86 6.08 15.90 2.31
C PRO A 86 5.86 14.80 1.26
N ASN A 87 5.66 13.56 1.71
CA ASN A 87 5.43 12.38 0.87
C ASN A 87 3.95 12.00 0.85
N PHE A 88 3.10 12.97 0.52
CA PHE A 88 1.64 12.85 0.54
C PHE A 88 1.04 12.03 -0.62
N ASP A 89 1.84 11.62 -1.59
CA ASP A 89 1.48 10.69 -2.67
C ASP A 89 2.58 9.64 -2.88
N GLU A 90 2.26 8.56 -3.60
CA GLU A 90 3.19 7.45 -3.74
C GLU A 90 4.40 7.79 -4.60
N GLN A 91 4.29 8.68 -5.59
CA GLN A 91 5.45 9.08 -6.38
C GLN A 91 6.46 9.86 -5.55
N ARG A 92 6.02 10.76 -4.67
CA ARG A 92 6.91 11.47 -3.75
C ARG A 92 7.56 10.52 -2.76
N TYR A 93 6.77 9.60 -2.20
CA TYR A 93 7.29 8.58 -1.29
C TYR A 93 8.38 7.72 -1.96
N ILE A 94 8.12 7.20 -3.15
CA ILE A 94 9.07 6.42 -3.93
C ILE A 94 10.35 7.23 -4.21
N ASN A 95 10.22 8.47 -4.67
CA ASN A 95 11.36 9.32 -4.98
C ASN A 95 12.21 9.68 -3.75
N ALA A 96 11.60 9.76 -2.57
CA ALA A 96 12.32 9.99 -1.32
C ALA A 96 12.97 8.71 -0.78
N LEU A 97 12.33 7.56 -0.93
CA LEU A 97 12.78 6.27 -0.39
C LEU A 97 13.85 5.62 -1.27
N ALA A 98 13.73 5.69 -2.59
CA ALA A 98 14.62 5.00 -3.53
C ALA A 98 16.11 5.31 -3.32
N PRO A 99 16.58 6.58 -3.17
CA PRO A 99 17.98 6.86 -2.93
C PRO A 99 18.50 6.29 -1.61
N LEU A 100 17.66 6.22 -0.58
CA LEU A 100 18.03 5.62 0.71
C LEU A 100 18.21 4.10 0.60
N LEU A 101 17.30 3.43 -0.11
CA LEU A 101 17.41 2.00 -0.40
C LEU A 101 18.68 1.70 -1.21
N GLN A 102 18.94 2.46 -2.26
CA GLN A 102 20.12 2.31 -3.11
C GLN A 102 21.43 2.50 -2.33
N ALA A 103 21.50 3.53 -1.47
CA ALA A 103 22.64 3.78 -0.60
C ALA A 103 22.91 2.61 0.34
N ASN A 104 21.86 1.89 0.75
CA ASN A 104 21.93 0.71 1.60
C ASN A 104 22.17 -0.60 0.82
N GLY A 105 22.25 -0.55 -0.53
CA GLY A 105 22.46 -1.71 -1.39
C GLY A 105 21.22 -2.58 -1.58
N PHE A 106 20.03 -2.02 -1.40
CA PHE A 106 18.75 -2.68 -1.69
C PHE A 106 18.26 -2.32 -3.10
N PRO A 107 17.67 -3.24 -3.88
CA PRO A 107 17.06 -2.93 -5.17
C PRO A 107 15.88 -1.97 -5.01
N ALA A 108 15.91 -0.85 -5.74
CA ALA A 108 14.94 0.24 -5.56
C ALA A 108 14.01 0.37 -6.77
N HIS A 109 13.32 -0.71 -7.11
CA HIS A 109 12.20 -0.72 -8.02
C HIS A 109 10.89 -0.90 -7.25
N PHE A 110 9.79 -0.48 -7.83
CA PHE A 110 8.52 -0.46 -7.12
C PHE A 110 7.37 -1.00 -7.99
N ILE A 111 6.40 -1.61 -7.34
CA ILE A 111 5.05 -1.75 -7.84
C ILE A 111 4.11 -0.96 -6.93
N VAL A 112 3.05 -0.37 -7.50
CA VAL A 112 2.14 0.50 -6.75
C VAL A 112 0.71 0.01 -6.87
N ASP A 113 0.07 -0.28 -5.73
CA ASP A 113 -1.35 -0.63 -5.70
C ASP A 113 -2.20 0.63 -5.94
N GLN A 114 -3.00 0.61 -6.99
CA GLN A 114 -3.96 1.66 -7.33
C GLN A 114 -5.39 1.13 -7.41
N GLY A 115 -5.63 -0.04 -6.83
CA GLY A 115 -6.93 -0.71 -6.89
C GLY A 115 -8.07 0.11 -6.29
N ARG A 116 -7.80 0.97 -5.32
CA ARG A 116 -8.82 1.81 -4.65
C ARG A 116 -8.52 3.31 -4.70
N SER A 117 -7.67 3.75 -5.62
CA SER A 117 -7.13 5.12 -5.69
C SER A 117 -7.74 5.99 -6.79
N GLY A 118 -8.87 5.58 -7.37
CA GLY A 118 -9.49 6.28 -8.51
C GLY A 118 -10.06 7.65 -8.20
N VAL A 119 -10.44 7.90 -6.94
CA VAL A 119 -10.92 9.21 -6.48
C VAL A 119 -9.88 9.83 -5.57
N GLN A 120 -9.47 11.06 -5.89
CA GLN A 120 -8.48 11.83 -5.12
C GLN A 120 -8.87 13.31 -5.05
N PRO A 121 -8.80 13.97 -3.88
CA PRO A 121 -8.56 13.33 -2.57
C PRO A 121 -9.67 12.34 -2.20
N THR A 122 -9.37 11.42 -1.31
CA THR A 122 -10.38 10.53 -0.72
C THR A 122 -11.25 11.28 0.29
N GLU A 123 -12.32 10.64 0.77
CA GLU A 123 -13.17 11.17 1.83
C GLU A 123 -12.70 10.77 3.25
N GLN A 124 -11.43 10.37 3.38
CA GLN A 124 -10.84 10.05 4.69
C GLN A 124 -10.80 11.28 5.59
N ASP A 125 -11.23 11.12 6.83
CA ASP A 125 -11.11 12.17 7.86
C ASP A 125 -9.66 12.30 8.34
N ALA A 126 -8.92 11.18 8.39
CA ALA A 126 -7.50 11.12 8.69
C ALA A 126 -6.76 10.12 7.79
N GLN A 127 -5.46 10.34 7.55
CA GLN A 127 -4.64 9.47 6.68
C GLN A 127 -4.51 8.02 7.20
N GLY A 128 -4.77 7.81 8.49
CA GLY A 128 -4.80 6.49 9.12
C GLY A 128 -6.13 5.74 9.00
N ASP A 129 -7.17 6.35 8.46
CA ASP A 129 -8.49 5.73 8.33
C ASP A 129 -8.49 4.79 7.13
N TRP A 130 -8.48 3.51 7.41
CA TRP A 130 -8.20 2.47 6.42
C TRP A 130 -9.39 1.57 6.06
N CYS A 131 -10.47 1.59 6.84
CA CYS A 131 -11.52 0.58 6.73
C CYS A 131 -12.62 1.00 5.75
N ASN A 132 -12.73 0.29 4.62
CA ASN A 132 -13.82 0.42 3.65
C ASN A 132 -14.21 1.88 3.33
N VAL A 133 -13.23 2.74 3.05
CA VAL A 133 -13.43 4.19 2.92
C VAL A 133 -14.50 4.53 1.88
N ILE A 134 -15.46 5.39 2.26
CA ILE A 134 -16.52 5.88 1.38
C ILE A 134 -15.97 6.73 0.24
N GLY A 135 -16.72 6.84 -0.86
CA GLY A 135 -16.35 7.70 -2.00
C GLY A 135 -15.21 7.16 -2.88
N THR A 136 -14.47 6.13 -2.45
CA THR A 136 -13.35 5.58 -3.22
C THR A 136 -13.77 4.91 -4.52
N GLY A 137 -12.86 4.82 -5.48
CA GLY A 137 -13.08 4.24 -6.81
C GLY A 137 -11.91 3.39 -7.28
N PHE A 138 -12.15 2.47 -8.22
CA PHE A 138 -11.06 1.80 -8.92
C PHE A 138 -10.16 2.82 -9.60
N GLY A 139 -8.86 2.70 -9.40
CA GLY A 139 -7.87 3.58 -9.99
C GLY A 139 -7.31 3.06 -11.32
N THR A 140 -6.10 3.52 -11.65
CA THR A 140 -5.40 3.11 -12.86
C THR A 140 -5.32 1.59 -12.95
N ARG A 141 -5.78 1.05 -14.11
CA ARG A 141 -5.73 -0.40 -14.36
C ARG A 141 -4.31 -0.93 -14.35
N PRO A 142 -4.10 -2.19 -13.95
CA PRO A 142 -2.79 -2.81 -13.97
C PRO A 142 -2.08 -2.64 -15.31
N THR A 143 -0.86 -2.12 -15.24
CA THR A 143 -0.03 -1.83 -16.42
C THR A 143 1.44 -1.77 -16.07
N ALA A 144 2.32 -2.22 -16.98
CA ALA A 144 3.76 -1.99 -16.91
C ALA A 144 4.18 -0.67 -17.62
N ASN A 145 3.26 0.02 -18.29
CA ASN A 145 3.52 1.33 -18.88
C ASN A 145 3.20 2.41 -17.83
N THR A 146 4.13 2.63 -16.92
CA THR A 146 3.95 3.53 -15.76
C THR A 146 4.38 4.97 -16.02
N GLY A 147 5.25 5.18 -17.00
CA GLY A 147 5.87 6.49 -17.26
C GLY A 147 6.90 6.92 -16.20
N ASP A 148 7.23 6.07 -15.23
CA ASP A 148 8.20 6.32 -14.17
C ASP A 148 9.26 5.20 -14.15
N PRO A 149 10.55 5.51 -14.29
CA PRO A 149 11.61 4.50 -14.40
C PRO A 149 11.85 3.71 -13.10
N LEU A 150 11.38 4.19 -11.96
CA LEU A 150 11.46 3.49 -10.68
C LEU A 150 10.27 2.52 -10.49
N VAL A 151 9.18 2.69 -11.23
CA VAL A 151 7.95 1.91 -11.05
C VAL A 151 7.82 0.88 -12.17
N ASP A 152 8.00 -0.39 -11.82
CA ASP A 152 7.89 -1.52 -12.74
C ASP A 152 6.44 -1.75 -13.20
N ALA A 153 5.47 -1.55 -12.30
CA ALA A 153 4.05 -1.70 -12.63
C ALA A 153 3.11 -0.96 -11.67
N ILE A 154 1.97 -0.54 -12.20
CA ILE A 154 0.76 -0.29 -11.42
C ILE A 154 0.02 -1.63 -11.29
N VAL A 155 -0.46 -1.94 -10.10
CA VAL A 155 -1.12 -3.21 -9.78
C VAL A 155 -2.40 -2.99 -9.00
N TRP A 156 -3.21 -4.02 -8.85
CA TRP A 156 -4.35 -4.10 -7.94
C TRP A 156 -4.10 -5.28 -7.00
N VAL A 157 -3.45 -5.02 -5.87
CA VAL A 157 -3.10 -6.05 -4.88
C VAL A 157 -4.33 -6.39 -4.04
N LYS A 158 -5.01 -5.37 -3.53
CA LYS A 158 -6.25 -5.54 -2.77
C LYS A 158 -7.39 -5.88 -3.74
N PRO A 159 -8.06 -7.05 -3.59
CA PRO A 159 -9.23 -7.37 -4.38
C PRO A 159 -10.35 -6.35 -4.17
N GLY A 160 -10.82 -5.76 -5.27
CA GLY A 160 -11.95 -4.83 -5.21
C GLY A 160 -13.23 -5.52 -4.73
N GLY A 161 -13.90 -4.95 -3.73
CA GLY A 161 -15.10 -5.53 -3.13
C GLY A 161 -14.84 -6.50 -1.98
N GLU A 162 -13.59 -6.77 -1.62
CA GLU A 162 -13.29 -7.49 -0.39
C GLU A 162 -13.33 -6.51 0.80
N SER A 163 -14.11 -6.82 1.84
CA SER A 163 -14.21 -6.01 3.05
C SER A 163 -12.89 -5.95 3.82
N ASP A 164 -12.54 -4.76 4.33
CA ASP A 164 -11.41 -4.58 5.24
C ASP A 164 -11.75 -5.00 6.67
N GLY A 165 -13.03 -4.89 7.08
CA GLY A 165 -13.50 -5.25 8.40
C GLY A 165 -14.97 -4.96 8.61
N THR A 166 -15.54 -5.59 9.64
CA THR A 166 -16.95 -5.47 9.96
C THR A 166 -17.28 -4.17 10.70
N SER A 167 -18.46 -3.62 10.41
CA SER A 167 -19.04 -2.52 11.18
C SER A 167 -19.89 -2.98 12.38
N ASP A 168 -20.02 -4.30 12.62
CA ASP A 168 -20.73 -4.85 13.77
C ASP A 168 -19.85 -4.77 15.02
N THR A 169 -20.21 -3.84 15.92
CA THR A 169 -19.48 -3.59 17.18
C THR A 169 -19.51 -4.77 18.15
N SER A 170 -20.39 -5.76 17.95
CA SER A 170 -20.45 -6.98 18.76
C SER A 170 -19.51 -8.09 18.28
N SER A 171 -18.96 -7.95 17.06
CA SER A 171 -18.01 -8.92 16.51
C SER A 171 -16.68 -8.91 17.28
N PRO A 172 -16.11 -10.07 17.61
CA PRO A 172 -14.80 -10.16 18.26
C PRO A 172 -13.64 -9.65 17.37
N ARG A 173 -13.89 -9.45 16.06
CA ARG A 173 -12.93 -8.91 15.09
C ARG A 173 -13.23 -7.47 14.71
N TYR A 174 -14.13 -6.79 15.43
CA TYR A 174 -14.43 -5.38 15.19
C TYR A 174 -13.21 -4.51 15.46
N ASP A 175 -12.94 -3.59 14.53
CA ASP A 175 -11.98 -2.51 14.69
C ASP A 175 -12.71 -1.15 14.62
N ALA A 176 -12.30 -0.21 15.47
CA ALA A 176 -12.94 1.10 15.56
C ALA A 176 -12.96 1.88 14.23
N HIS A 177 -11.92 1.71 13.39
CA HIS A 177 -11.86 2.34 12.07
C HIS A 177 -13.03 1.94 11.17
N CYS A 178 -13.54 0.72 11.31
CA CYS A 178 -14.72 0.26 10.54
C CYS A 178 -16.04 0.86 11.04
N GLY A 179 -16.01 1.55 12.17
CA GLY A 179 -17.13 2.30 12.74
C GLY A 179 -17.10 3.80 12.46
N TYR A 180 -15.99 4.35 11.94
CA TYR A 180 -15.82 5.79 11.70
C TYR A 180 -16.81 6.34 10.67
N ALA A 181 -16.92 7.67 10.59
CA ALA A 181 -17.89 8.34 9.71
C ALA A 181 -17.56 8.09 8.23
N ASP A 182 -16.29 8.02 7.89
CA ASP A 182 -15.75 7.80 6.55
C ASP A 182 -15.70 6.32 6.13
N ALA A 183 -16.13 5.37 6.98
CA ALA A 183 -16.26 3.96 6.64
C ALA A 183 -17.64 3.62 6.08
N LEU A 184 -17.72 2.88 4.96
CA LEU A 184 -18.96 2.40 4.36
C LEU A 184 -19.61 1.33 5.24
N LYS A 185 -20.88 1.54 5.59
CA LYS A 185 -21.65 0.68 6.50
C LYS A 185 -23.03 0.36 5.93
N PRO A 186 -23.65 -0.79 6.27
CA PRO A 186 -23.08 -1.88 7.08
C PRO A 186 -22.05 -2.68 6.29
N ALA A 187 -20.91 -3.05 6.94
CA ALA A 187 -19.84 -3.80 6.34
C ALA A 187 -19.77 -5.22 6.93
N PRO A 188 -19.53 -6.26 6.09
CA PRO A 188 -19.33 -7.62 6.54
C PRO A 188 -17.92 -7.82 7.12
N GLU A 189 -17.65 -9.02 7.66
CA GLU A 189 -16.33 -9.40 8.18
C GLU A 189 -15.21 -9.24 7.15
N ALA A 190 -14.00 -8.94 7.63
CA ALA A 190 -12.80 -8.84 6.82
C ALA A 190 -12.60 -10.07 5.93
N GLY A 191 -12.26 -9.84 4.66
CA GLY A 191 -12.09 -10.88 3.65
C GLY A 191 -13.38 -11.39 3.01
N THR A 192 -14.54 -10.92 3.47
CA THR A 192 -15.84 -11.28 2.89
C THR A 192 -16.17 -10.35 1.73
N TRP A 193 -16.90 -10.86 0.72
CA TRP A 193 -17.39 -10.02 -0.38
C TRP A 193 -18.35 -8.94 0.13
N PHE A 194 -18.08 -7.70 -0.26
CA PHE A 194 -18.85 -6.52 0.10
C PHE A 194 -19.42 -5.86 -1.16
N GLN A 195 -20.61 -6.29 -1.56
CA GLN A 195 -21.26 -5.86 -2.80
C GLN A 195 -21.38 -4.33 -2.93
N ALA A 196 -21.86 -3.66 -1.88
CA ALA A 196 -22.03 -2.20 -1.90
C ALA A 196 -20.72 -1.45 -2.09
N TYR A 197 -19.62 -1.97 -1.52
CA TYR A 197 -18.29 -1.42 -1.70
C TYR A 197 -17.76 -1.62 -3.13
N PHE A 198 -17.95 -2.82 -3.69
CA PHE A 198 -17.59 -3.09 -5.09
C PHE A 198 -18.34 -2.17 -6.07
N GLU A 199 -19.65 -1.98 -5.86
CA GLU A 199 -20.45 -1.07 -6.67
C GLU A 199 -19.99 0.38 -6.55
N GLN A 200 -19.59 0.83 -5.36
CA GLN A 200 -18.97 2.13 -5.15
C GLN A 200 -17.69 2.27 -5.97
N LEU A 201 -16.78 1.29 -5.87
CA LEU A 201 -15.52 1.29 -6.62
C LEU A 201 -15.75 1.36 -8.13
N LEU A 202 -16.76 0.65 -8.66
CA LEU A 202 -17.14 0.68 -10.08
C LEU A 202 -17.68 2.04 -10.50
N ARG A 203 -18.64 2.60 -9.75
CA ARG A 203 -19.26 3.89 -10.07
C ARG A 203 -18.24 5.04 -10.09
N ASN A 204 -17.28 4.97 -9.19
CA ASN A 204 -16.27 6.02 -8.99
C ASN A 204 -14.95 5.69 -9.69
N ALA A 205 -14.93 4.69 -10.57
CA ALA A 205 -13.70 4.29 -11.26
C ALA A 205 -13.12 5.43 -12.12
N ASN A 206 -11.81 5.62 -12.01
CA ASN A 206 -11.08 6.59 -12.83
C ASN A 206 -9.73 5.98 -13.27
N PRO A 207 -9.54 5.68 -14.55
CA PRO A 207 -10.50 5.88 -15.66
C PRO A 207 -11.72 4.95 -15.54
N SER A 208 -12.87 5.40 -16.06
CA SER A 208 -14.11 4.60 -16.10
C SER A 208 -13.94 3.30 -16.88
N PHE A 209 -14.75 2.29 -16.56
CA PHE A 209 -14.78 1.03 -17.30
C PHE A 209 -15.45 1.19 -18.66
#